data_baa6ade45c9edbd0da51c73e91427c2d
#
_entry.id   baa6ade45c9edbd0da51c73e91427c2d
#
_cell.length_a   1.000
_cell.length_b   1.000
_cell.length_c   1.000
_cell.angle_alpha   90.00
_cell.angle_beta   90.00
_cell.angle_gamma   90.00
#
_symmetry.space_group_name_H-M   'P 1'
#
loop_
_entity.id
_entity.type
_entity.pdbx_description
1 polymer ?
#
loop_
_entity_poly.entity_id
_entity_poly.type
_entity_poly.pdbx_seq_one_letter_code
_entity_poly.pdbx_strand_id
1 'polypeptide(L)' 'DGAVVEDEVMIGAGSVVTPGKRLASGGLYLGNPARRARELTAAEMARIPVMAGFYVDLKRDYEQP' A
#
# COMPACT_ATOMS: atom_id res chain seq x y z
N ASP A 1 9.38 -13.66 -2.52
CA ASP A 1 8.32 -14.59 -2.66
C ASP A 1 7.40 -14.37 -3.84
N GLY A 2 7.86 -13.68 -4.86
CA GLY A 2 7.07 -13.50 -6.07
C GLY A 2 6.06 -12.38 -6.04
N ALA A 3 5.91 -11.71 -4.91
CA ALA A 3 5.05 -10.53 -4.87
C ALA A 3 5.76 -9.34 -5.48
N VAL A 4 5.00 -8.49 -6.16
CA VAL A 4 5.54 -7.29 -6.81
C VAL A 4 4.82 -6.08 -6.25
N VAL A 5 5.58 -5.14 -5.73
CA VAL A 5 5.05 -3.87 -5.24
C VAL A 5 5.59 -2.77 -6.14
N GLU A 6 4.70 -2.15 -6.90
CA GLU A 6 5.11 -1.06 -7.80
C GLU A 6 5.38 0.21 -6.99
N ASP A 7 5.87 1.23 -7.68
CA ASP A 7 6.16 2.50 -7.03
C ASP A 7 4.87 3.18 -6.57
N GLU A 8 5.02 4.04 -5.57
CA GLU A 8 3.91 4.85 -5.08
C GLU A 8 2.76 3.99 -4.56
N VAL A 9 3.10 3.05 -3.69
CA VAL A 9 2.13 2.19 -3.04
C VAL A 9 2.22 2.40 -1.54
N MET A 10 1.07 2.44 -0.88
CA MET A 10 1.00 2.49 0.58
C MET A 10 0.27 1.26 1.06
N ILE A 11 0.84 0.62 2.06
CA ILE A 11 0.28 -0.61 2.63
C ILE A 11 -0.05 -0.34 4.08
N GLY A 12 -1.30 -0.57 4.45
CA GLY A 12 -1.74 -0.35 5.82
C GLY A 12 -1.25 -1.43 6.78
N ALA A 13 -1.17 -1.07 8.05
CA ALA A 13 -0.73 -1.98 9.09
C ALA A 13 -1.61 -3.22 9.15
N GLY A 14 -0.99 -4.38 9.36
CA GLY A 14 -1.71 -5.63 9.46
C GLY A 14 -2.09 -6.24 8.13
N SER A 15 -1.77 -5.58 7.03
CA SER A 15 -2.05 -6.12 5.70
C SER A 15 -1.09 -7.25 5.37
N VAL A 16 -1.57 -8.20 4.60
CA VAL A 16 -0.76 -9.35 4.19
C VAL A 16 -0.68 -9.39 2.67
N VAL A 17 0.53 -9.28 2.14
CA VAL A 17 0.77 -9.38 0.71
C VAL A 17 1.16 -10.82 0.40
N THR A 18 0.27 -11.53 -0.28
CA THR A 18 0.50 -12.93 -0.56
C THR A 18 1.47 -13.11 -1.73
N PRO A 19 2.13 -14.28 -1.82
CA PRO A 19 3.06 -14.55 -2.93
C PRO A 19 2.36 -14.42 -4.28
N GLY A 20 3.06 -13.84 -5.23
CA GLY A 20 2.51 -13.66 -6.57
C GLY A 20 1.59 -12.46 -6.74
N LYS A 21 1.27 -11.78 -5.65
CA LYS A 21 0.39 -10.62 -5.71
C LYS A 21 1.14 -9.43 -6.32
N ARG A 22 0.43 -8.66 -7.12
CA ARG A 22 0.97 -7.42 -7.69
C ARG A 22 0.20 -6.24 -7.14
N LEU A 23 0.91 -5.34 -6.48
CA LEU A 23 0.32 -4.11 -5.96
C LEU A 23 0.66 -2.97 -6.90
N ALA A 24 -0.34 -2.55 -7.67
CA ALA A 24 -0.16 -1.54 -8.69
C ALA A 24 0.04 -0.16 -8.07
N SER A 25 0.80 0.68 -8.75
CA SER A 25 1.16 1.99 -8.24
C SER A 25 -0.07 2.87 -8.01
N GLY A 26 0.10 3.82 -7.09
CA GLY A 26 -0.92 4.82 -6.81
C GLY A 26 -2.03 4.37 -5.88
N GLY A 27 -1.91 3.22 -5.25
CA GLY A 27 -2.99 2.68 -4.43
C GLY A 27 -2.64 2.49 -2.97
N LEU A 28 -3.67 2.56 -2.15
CA LEU A 28 -3.61 2.15 -0.74
C LEU A 28 -4.17 0.73 -0.66
N TYR A 29 -3.38 -0.17 -0.07
CA TYR A 29 -3.74 -1.57 0.03
C TYR A 29 -3.94 -1.95 1.49
N LEU A 30 -5.03 -2.64 1.78
CA LEU A 30 -5.42 -3.02 3.13
C LEU A 30 -5.90 -4.46 3.14
N GLY A 31 -5.77 -5.09 4.29
CA GLY A 31 -6.43 -6.35 4.57
C GLY A 31 -5.56 -7.57 4.42
N ASN A 32 -6.18 -8.72 4.61
CA ASN A 32 -5.56 -10.03 4.51
C ASN A 32 -6.47 -10.93 3.70
N PRO A 33 -6.17 -11.22 2.43
CA PRO A 33 -5.05 -10.69 1.65
C PRO A 33 -5.23 -9.20 1.32
N ALA A 34 -4.12 -8.53 1.10
CA ALA A 34 -4.16 -7.10 0.82
C ALA A 34 -4.89 -6.82 -0.48
N ARG A 35 -5.80 -5.84 -0.45
CA ARG A 35 -6.56 -5.43 -1.62
C ARG A 35 -6.55 -3.92 -1.72
N ARG A 36 -6.65 -3.43 -2.94
CA ARG A 36 -6.67 -1.99 -3.18
C ARG A 36 -7.95 -1.39 -2.59
N ALA A 37 -7.79 -0.52 -1.59
CA ALA A 37 -8.91 0.12 -0.93
C ALA A 37 -9.34 1.38 -1.64
N ARG A 38 -8.36 2.16 -2.12
CA ARG A 38 -8.63 3.43 -2.82
C ARG A 38 -7.33 3.95 -3.41
N GLU A 39 -7.43 5.00 -4.19
CA GLU A 39 -6.26 5.70 -4.67
C GLU A 39 -5.62 6.51 -3.56
N LEU A 40 -4.31 6.69 -3.65
CA LEU A 40 -3.59 7.55 -2.72
C LEU A 40 -3.88 9.01 -3.02
N THR A 41 -3.95 9.80 -1.96
CA THR A 41 -4.01 11.25 -2.11
C THR A 41 -2.60 11.79 -2.38
N ALA A 42 -2.52 13.03 -2.86
CA ALA A 42 -1.23 13.66 -3.09
C ALA A 42 -0.43 13.76 -1.80
N ALA A 43 -1.10 14.06 -0.68
CA ALA A 43 -0.42 14.14 0.61
C ALA A 43 0.16 12.78 1.01
N GLU A 44 -0.56 11.71 0.74
CA GLU A 44 -0.05 10.37 1.04
C GLU A 44 1.13 10.01 0.17
N MET A 45 1.06 10.33 -1.11
CA MET A 45 2.18 10.07 -2.02
C MET A 45 3.45 10.79 -1.56
N ALA A 46 3.29 12.01 -1.04
CA ALA A 46 4.44 12.79 -0.58
C ALA A 46 5.11 12.15 0.63
N ARG A 47 4.44 11.25 1.33
CA ARG A 47 5.01 10.57 2.49
C ARG A 47 5.84 9.35 2.11
N ILE A 48 5.77 8.92 0.87
CA ILE A 48 6.50 7.73 0.43
C ILE A 48 7.96 8.12 0.18
N PRO A 49 8.92 7.43 0.82
CA PRO A 49 10.33 7.73 0.57
C PRO A 49 10.68 7.46 -0.88
N VAL A 50 11.35 8.41 -1.50
CA VAL A 50 11.69 8.32 -2.92
C VAL A 50 12.47 7.04 -3.22
N MET A 51 13.42 6.71 -2.36
CA MET A 51 14.28 5.56 -2.58
C MET A 51 13.58 4.23 -2.35
N ALA A 52 12.53 4.22 -1.55
CA ALA A 52 11.86 2.97 -1.20
C ALA A 52 10.82 2.54 -2.22
N GLY A 53 10.17 3.50 -2.85
CA GLY A 53 9.10 3.23 -3.79
C GLY A 53 7.74 2.95 -3.16
N PHE A 54 7.73 2.41 -1.95
CA PHE A 54 6.48 2.14 -1.25
C PHE A 54 6.63 2.46 0.24
N TYR A 55 5.51 2.47 0.95
CA TYR A 55 5.48 2.84 2.35
C TYR A 55 4.49 1.96 3.10
N VAL A 56 4.92 1.41 4.22
CA VAL A 56 4.03 0.66 5.11
C VAL A 56 3.63 1.60 6.24
N ASP A 57 2.35 1.95 6.28
CA ASP A 57 1.84 2.87 7.27
C ASP A 57 1.33 2.08 8.47
N LEU A 58 1.84 2.40 9.65
CA LEU A 58 1.48 1.71 10.88
C LEU A 58 0.16 2.20 11.48
N LYS A 59 -0.46 3.18 10.85
CA LYS A 59 -1.78 3.63 11.27
C LYS A 59 -2.80 2.51 11.10
N ARG A 60 -3.52 2.24 12.16
CA ARG A 60 -4.44 1.10 12.16
C ARG A 60 -5.84 1.44 11.71
N ASP A 61 -6.17 2.69 11.78
CA ASP A 61 -7.54 3.16 11.62
C ASP A 61 -7.72 3.84 10.29
N TYR A 62 -7.82 3.06 9.25
CA TYR A 62 -8.15 3.63 7.94
C TYR A 62 -9.66 3.65 7.80
N GLU A 63 -10.22 4.84 7.85
CA GLU A 63 -11.65 5.00 7.68
C GLU A 63 -12.07 4.53 6.31
N GLN A 64 -13.14 3.80 6.27
CA GLN A 64 -13.74 3.42 5.00
C GLN A 64 -14.71 4.51 4.61
N PRO A 65 -14.45 5.24 3.54
CA PRO A 65 -15.36 6.28 3.09
C PRO A 65 -16.74 5.76 2.76
#